data_8140e9c1469d313fa9b60204778d0801
#
_entry.id   8140e9c1469d313fa9b60204778d0801
#
_cell.length_a   1.000
_cell.length_b   1.000
_cell.length_c   1.000
_cell.angle_alpha   90.00
_cell.angle_beta   90.00
_cell.angle_gamma   90.00
#
_symmetry.space_group_name_H-M   'P 1'
#
loop_
_entity.id
_entity.type
_entity.pdbx_description
1 polymer ?
#
loop_
_entity_poly.entity_id
_entity_poly.type
_entity_poly.pdbx_seq_one_letter_code
_entity_poly.pdbx_strand_id
1 'polypeptide(L)'
;MGKIILNSKNLIKSYQNGDKRLVVLNGINIELETGTITTIIGESGSGKSTLLNVLSSLDTFDSGKLLIENEEISSLNEKKMSSFRNEKIGFIFQFHHLLPDFTILDNVLIPLWIKNGFGQYDRPIELLDEFGLLKIKDKYPNEISGGERQRVAIIRSIVNKPKILFADEPSGNLDEKNSTKLIDLFKRINRDFGTTIMLTTHNPSIANIGNNVYELKSGLLRKQ
;
A
#
# COMPACT_ATOMS: atom_id res chain seq x y z
N MET A 1 0.05 -14.11 -20.59
CA MET A 1 -0.66 -13.55 -19.43
C MET A 1 0.22 -13.80 -18.21
N GLY A 2 0.46 -12.75 -17.42
CA GLY A 2 1.22 -12.88 -16.19
C GLY A 2 0.44 -13.69 -15.13
N LYS A 3 1.14 -14.17 -14.10
CA LYS A 3 0.50 -14.85 -12.96
C LYS A 3 -0.35 -13.84 -12.18
N ILE A 4 -1.63 -14.12 -11.97
CA ILE A 4 -2.52 -13.28 -11.14
C ILE A 4 -2.14 -13.47 -9.68
N ILE A 5 -1.86 -12.37 -8.98
CA ILE A 5 -1.50 -12.36 -7.57
C ILE A 5 -2.68 -11.95 -6.68
N LEU A 6 -3.58 -11.10 -7.19
CA LEU A 6 -4.81 -10.68 -6.52
C LEU A 6 -5.97 -10.79 -7.49
N ASN A 7 -7.07 -11.35 -7.03
CA ASN A 7 -8.31 -11.43 -7.79
C ASN A 7 -9.49 -11.12 -6.86
N SER A 8 -10.27 -10.10 -7.23
CA SER A 8 -11.54 -9.81 -6.55
C SER A 8 -12.72 -10.02 -7.48
N LYS A 9 -13.81 -10.57 -6.94
CA LYS A 9 -15.06 -10.81 -7.66
C LYS A 9 -16.26 -10.28 -6.89
N ASN A 10 -16.99 -9.37 -7.51
CA ASN A 10 -18.23 -8.79 -6.99
C ASN A 10 -18.10 -8.26 -5.55
N LEU A 11 -16.97 -7.62 -5.21
CA LEU A 11 -16.78 -7.06 -3.87
C LEU A 11 -17.72 -5.90 -3.63
N ILE A 12 -18.46 -5.96 -2.52
CA ILE A 12 -19.33 -4.90 -2.03
C ILE A 12 -18.85 -4.48 -0.65
N LYS A 13 -18.79 -3.17 -0.44
CA LYS A 13 -18.50 -2.56 0.86
C LYS A 13 -19.45 -1.41 1.12
N SER A 14 -20.04 -1.41 2.30
CA SER A 14 -20.87 -0.31 2.78
C SER A 14 -20.52 0.07 4.20
N TYR A 15 -20.90 1.26 4.59
CA TYR A 15 -20.80 1.77 5.96
C TYR A 15 -22.17 2.22 6.44
N GLN A 16 -22.42 2.06 7.75
CA GLN A 16 -23.60 2.63 8.38
C GLN A 16 -23.39 4.12 8.59
N ASN A 17 -24.32 4.94 8.10
CA ASN A 17 -24.32 6.38 8.28
C ASN A 17 -25.67 6.81 8.88
N GLY A 18 -25.76 6.80 10.21
CA GLY A 18 -27.00 6.91 10.94
C GLY A 18 -27.94 5.75 10.57
N ASP A 19 -29.16 6.04 10.18
CA ASP A 19 -30.17 5.05 9.77
C ASP A 19 -29.99 4.58 8.31
N LYS A 20 -29.05 5.14 7.57
CA LYS A 20 -28.87 4.82 6.15
C LYS A 20 -27.59 4.00 5.93
N ARG A 21 -27.68 3.01 5.04
CA ARG A 21 -26.54 2.27 4.55
C ARG A 21 -25.96 2.98 3.31
N LEU A 22 -24.69 3.38 3.39
CA LEU A 22 -23.95 3.99 2.28
C LEU A 22 -23.09 2.92 1.60
N VAL A 23 -23.44 2.52 0.38
CA VAL A 23 -22.64 1.60 -0.42
C VAL A 23 -21.50 2.39 -1.05
N VAL A 24 -20.25 2.08 -0.69
CA VAL A 24 -19.03 2.76 -1.18
C VAL A 24 -18.39 1.99 -2.33
N LEU A 25 -18.37 0.66 -2.24
CA LEU A 25 -17.91 -0.21 -3.34
C LEU A 25 -19.07 -1.09 -3.75
N ASN A 26 -19.33 -1.17 -5.07
CA ASN A 26 -20.52 -1.85 -5.60
C ASN A 26 -20.13 -2.82 -6.73
N GLY A 27 -19.83 -4.08 -6.35
CA GLY A 27 -19.52 -5.13 -7.30
C GLY A 27 -18.15 -4.99 -7.96
N ILE A 28 -17.11 -4.68 -7.17
CA ILE A 28 -15.74 -4.50 -7.67
C ILE A 28 -15.16 -5.82 -8.17
N ASN A 29 -14.69 -5.79 -9.42
CA ASN A 29 -13.93 -6.86 -10.05
C ASN A 29 -12.60 -6.31 -10.51
N ILE A 30 -11.49 -6.86 -10.01
CA ILE A 30 -10.13 -6.47 -10.41
C ILE A 30 -9.17 -7.64 -10.29
N GLU A 31 -8.26 -7.74 -11.25
CA GLU A 31 -7.14 -8.66 -11.23
C GLU A 31 -5.82 -7.90 -11.28
N LEU A 32 -4.88 -8.26 -10.41
CA LEU A 32 -3.51 -7.75 -10.45
C LEU A 32 -2.58 -8.86 -10.92
N GLU A 33 -1.80 -8.58 -11.96
CA GLU A 33 -0.72 -9.45 -12.41
C GLU A 33 0.54 -9.20 -11.58
N THR A 34 1.28 -10.25 -11.27
CA THR A 34 2.55 -10.17 -10.53
C THR A 34 3.55 -9.26 -11.25
N GLY A 35 4.21 -8.38 -10.50
CA GLY A 35 5.25 -7.49 -11.01
C GLY A 35 4.73 -6.32 -11.84
N THR A 36 3.43 -6.04 -11.83
CA THR A 36 2.85 -4.87 -12.49
C THR A 36 2.60 -3.72 -11.53
N ILE A 37 2.50 -2.51 -12.06
CA ILE A 37 1.99 -1.33 -11.36
C ILE A 37 0.56 -1.09 -11.86
N THR A 38 -0.41 -1.03 -10.95
CA THR A 38 -1.79 -0.68 -11.24
C THR A 38 -2.15 0.62 -10.53
N THR A 39 -2.71 1.56 -11.26
CA THR A 39 -3.15 2.86 -10.72
C THR A 39 -4.67 2.95 -10.70
N ILE A 40 -5.20 3.47 -9.61
CA ILE A 40 -6.61 3.78 -9.44
C ILE A 40 -6.77 5.30 -9.37
N ILE A 41 -7.48 5.85 -10.32
CA ILE A 41 -7.84 7.27 -10.35
C ILE A 41 -9.31 7.47 -9.95
N GLY A 42 -9.66 8.68 -9.57
CA GLY A 42 -11.04 9.05 -9.22
C GLY A 42 -11.08 10.30 -8.34
N GLU A 43 -12.25 10.91 -8.27
CA GLU A 43 -12.48 12.09 -7.45
C GLU A 43 -12.28 11.83 -5.95
N SER A 44 -12.11 12.89 -5.16
CA SER A 44 -12.12 12.77 -3.69
C SER A 44 -13.47 12.20 -3.24
N GLY A 45 -13.45 11.27 -2.30
CA GLY A 45 -14.66 10.60 -1.81
C GLY A 45 -15.22 9.50 -2.72
N SER A 46 -14.58 9.16 -3.85
CA SER A 46 -15.05 8.08 -4.75
C SER A 46 -14.91 6.67 -4.15
N GLY A 47 -14.22 6.50 -3.02
CA GLY A 47 -13.99 5.21 -2.36
C GLY A 47 -12.60 4.59 -2.59
N LYS A 48 -11.61 5.34 -3.12
CA LYS A 48 -10.26 4.83 -3.41
C LYS A 48 -9.57 4.24 -2.18
N SER A 49 -9.55 4.97 -1.07
CA SER A 49 -8.97 4.49 0.19
C SER A 49 -9.71 3.26 0.73
N THR A 50 -11.06 3.25 0.62
CA THR A 50 -11.86 2.07 0.98
C THR A 50 -11.49 0.87 0.12
N LEU A 51 -11.32 1.06 -1.21
CA LEU A 51 -10.90 0.00 -2.11
C LEU A 51 -9.54 -0.57 -1.71
N LEU A 52 -8.54 0.29 -1.47
CA LEU A 52 -7.22 -0.17 -1.03
C LEU A 52 -7.28 -0.89 0.32
N ASN A 53 -8.03 -0.36 1.29
CA ASN A 53 -8.16 -0.97 2.61
C ASN A 53 -8.81 -2.37 2.51
N VAL A 54 -9.84 -2.53 1.69
CA VAL A 54 -10.49 -3.83 1.48
C VAL A 54 -9.55 -4.79 0.76
N LEU A 55 -8.91 -4.39 -0.33
CA LEU A 55 -8.02 -5.25 -1.11
C LEU A 55 -6.74 -5.62 -0.36
N SER A 56 -6.27 -4.76 0.56
CA SER A 56 -5.13 -5.05 1.44
C SER A 56 -5.51 -5.80 2.72
N SER A 57 -6.80 -6.14 2.88
CA SER A 57 -7.34 -6.77 4.09
C SER A 57 -7.20 -5.94 5.39
N LEU A 58 -7.02 -4.63 5.28
CA LEU A 58 -7.08 -3.72 6.42
C LEU A 58 -8.52 -3.45 6.86
N ASP A 59 -9.47 -3.58 5.95
CA ASP A 59 -10.91 -3.53 6.23
C ASP A 59 -11.62 -4.75 5.63
N THR A 60 -12.78 -5.08 6.16
CA THR A 60 -13.61 -6.19 5.70
C THR A 60 -14.52 -5.74 4.54
N PHE A 61 -15.09 -6.68 3.82
CA PHE A 61 -16.12 -6.44 2.81
C PHE A 61 -17.42 -7.15 3.18
N ASP A 62 -18.55 -6.66 2.65
CA ASP A 62 -19.87 -7.17 3.00
C ASP A 62 -20.21 -8.45 2.23
N SER A 63 -19.79 -8.52 0.97
CA SER A 63 -20.00 -9.67 0.09
C SER A 63 -19.01 -9.67 -1.08
N GLY A 64 -18.94 -10.80 -1.78
CA GLY A 64 -18.00 -11.03 -2.87
C GLY A 64 -16.88 -11.99 -2.47
N LYS A 65 -15.81 -12.02 -3.26
CA LYS A 65 -14.66 -12.89 -3.03
C LYS A 65 -13.37 -12.15 -3.28
N LEU A 66 -12.39 -12.33 -2.40
CA LEU A 66 -11.03 -11.80 -2.54
C LEU A 66 -10.01 -12.92 -2.34
N LEU A 67 -9.21 -13.14 -3.38
CA LEU A 67 -8.09 -14.07 -3.38
C LEU A 67 -6.79 -13.30 -3.50
N ILE A 68 -5.81 -13.58 -2.65
CA ILE A 68 -4.44 -13.07 -2.74
C ILE A 68 -3.48 -14.25 -2.65
N GLU A 69 -2.60 -14.42 -3.63
CA GLU A 69 -1.74 -15.61 -3.76
C GLU A 69 -2.52 -16.94 -3.72
N ASN A 70 -3.72 -16.96 -4.27
CA ASN A 70 -4.69 -18.06 -4.24
C ASN A 70 -5.27 -18.39 -2.85
N GLU A 71 -4.96 -17.62 -1.81
CA GLU A 71 -5.62 -17.73 -0.50
C GLU A 71 -6.88 -16.88 -0.48
N GLU A 72 -8.00 -17.46 -0.04
CA GLU A 72 -9.24 -16.75 0.16
C GLU A 72 -9.20 -15.96 1.47
N ILE A 73 -9.18 -14.64 1.38
CA ILE A 73 -8.94 -13.75 2.52
C ILE A 73 -10.03 -13.89 3.59
N SER A 74 -11.30 -14.06 3.20
CA SER A 74 -12.42 -14.24 4.12
C SER A 74 -12.37 -15.52 4.95
N SER A 75 -11.56 -16.51 4.55
CA SER A 75 -11.39 -17.78 5.28
C SER A 75 -10.34 -17.73 6.38
N LEU A 76 -9.54 -16.66 6.44
CA LEU A 76 -8.47 -16.52 7.40
C LEU A 76 -9.00 -16.04 8.76
N ASN A 77 -8.60 -16.69 9.84
CA ASN A 77 -8.83 -16.16 11.19
C ASN A 77 -7.87 -14.98 11.47
N GLU A 78 -8.14 -14.18 12.52
CA GLU A 78 -7.38 -12.96 12.84
C GLU A 78 -5.86 -13.18 12.94
N LYS A 79 -5.43 -14.27 13.57
CA LYS A 79 -4.00 -14.58 13.72
C LYS A 79 -3.33 -14.84 12.36
N LYS A 80 -3.96 -15.66 11.50
CA LYS A 80 -3.46 -15.92 10.14
C LYS A 80 -3.50 -14.66 9.29
N MET A 81 -4.57 -13.87 9.41
CA MET A 81 -4.71 -12.60 8.69
C MET A 81 -3.61 -11.61 9.07
N SER A 82 -3.29 -11.49 10.36
CA SER A 82 -2.20 -10.61 10.83
C SER A 82 -0.84 -11.04 10.28
N SER A 83 -0.52 -12.34 10.34
CA SER A 83 0.71 -12.88 9.75
C SER A 83 0.75 -12.69 8.24
N PHE A 84 -0.37 -12.94 7.55
CA PHE A 84 -0.51 -12.76 6.12
C PHE A 84 -0.23 -11.31 5.71
N ARG A 85 -0.86 -10.33 6.38
CA ARG A 85 -0.60 -8.90 6.13
C ARG A 85 0.86 -8.56 6.32
N ASN A 86 1.44 -8.95 7.45
CA ASN A 86 2.83 -8.62 7.75
C ASN A 86 3.82 -9.23 6.75
N GLU A 87 3.53 -10.40 6.19
CA GLU A 87 4.44 -11.11 5.26
C GLU A 87 4.23 -10.75 3.79
N LYS A 88 2.98 -10.56 3.38
CA LYS A 88 2.62 -10.48 1.96
C LYS A 88 2.26 -9.08 1.50
N ILE A 89 1.89 -8.21 2.42
CA ILE A 89 1.33 -6.90 2.11
C ILE A 89 2.20 -5.78 2.70
N GLY A 90 2.62 -4.85 1.85
CA GLY A 90 3.11 -3.54 2.26
C GLY A 90 2.02 -2.49 2.09
N PHE A 91 1.95 -1.53 2.99
CA PHE A 91 0.99 -0.44 2.88
C PHE A 91 1.65 0.92 3.16
N ILE A 92 1.43 1.88 2.26
CA ILE A 92 1.84 3.28 2.39
C ILE A 92 0.57 4.11 2.51
N PHE A 93 0.41 4.75 3.66
CA PHE A 93 -0.70 5.64 3.94
C PHE A 93 -0.43 7.06 3.44
N GLN A 94 -1.47 7.81 3.15
CA GLN A 94 -1.41 9.24 2.79
C GLN A 94 -0.68 10.06 3.88
N PHE A 95 -0.98 9.81 5.14
CA PHE A 95 -0.23 10.32 6.29
C PHE A 95 0.71 9.22 6.77
N HIS A 96 1.98 9.44 6.79
CA HIS A 96 3.06 8.44 6.93
C HIS A 96 2.90 7.47 8.12
N HIS A 97 2.12 7.82 9.15
CA HIS A 97 1.85 7.02 10.36
C HIS A 97 3.13 6.42 10.98
N LEU A 98 4.22 7.21 11.00
CA LEU A 98 5.40 6.84 11.76
C LEU A 98 5.09 6.98 13.25
N LEU A 99 5.59 6.04 14.04
CA LEU A 99 5.44 6.07 15.49
C LEU A 99 6.39 7.13 16.05
N PRO A 100 5.87 8.19 16.72
CA PRO A 100 6.67 9.35 17.10
C PRO A 100 7.69 9.05 18.21
N ASP A 101 7.42 8.06 19.04
CA ASP A 101 8.26 7.65 20.17
C ASP A 101 9.35 6.64 19.79
N PHE A 102 9.45 6.28 18.51
CA PHE A 102 10.42 5.36 17.95
C PHE A 102 11.35 6.08 16.98
N THR A 103 12.62 5.69 16.98
CA THR A 103 13.59 6.21 16.01
C THR A 103 13.20 5.83 14.57
N ILE A 104 13.88 6.40 13.60
CA ILE A 104 13.71 6.03 12.18
C ILE A 104 14.06 4.56 11.97
N LEU A 105 15.13 4.09 12.57
CA LEU A 105 15.51 2.68 12.49
C LEU A 105 14.45 1.78 13.13
N ASP A 106 13.97 2.11 14.31
CA ASP A 106 12.93 1.33 15.00
C ASP A 106 11.64 1.26 14.18
N ASN A 107 11.20 2.39 13.60
CA ASN A 107 10.04 2.41 12.72
C ASN A 107 10.18 1.42 11.55
N VAL A 108 11.38 1.28 10.97
CA VAL A 108 11.64 0.33 9.89
C VAL A 108 11.72 -1.11 10.41
N LEU A 109 12.19 -1.31 11.63
CA LEU A 109 12.37 -2.62 12.26
C LEU A 109 11.05 -3.27 12.73
N ILE A 110 10.03 -2.47 13.08
CA ILE A 110 8.76 -2.97 13.65
C ILE A 110 8.16 -4.14 12.85
N PRO A 111 8.01 -4.09 11.52
CA PRO A 111 7.44 -5.22 10.78
C PRO A 111 8.27 -6.51 10.88
N LEU A 112 9.60 -6.38 10.99
CA LEU A 112 10.50 -7.51 11.21
C LEU A 112 10.38 -8.08 12.62
N TRP A 113 10.28 -7.20 13.63
CA TRP A 113 10.08 -7.62 15.02
C TRP A 113 8.78 -8.40 15.21
N ILE A 114 7.70 -7.95 14.56
CA ILE A 114 6.41 -8.66 14.56
C ILE A 114 6.54 -10.04 13.93
N LYS A 115 7.35 -10.19 12.87
CA LYS A 115 7.51 -11.43 12.13
C LYS A 115 8.44 -12.42 12.82
N ASN A 116 9.62 -11.96 13.22
CA ASN A 116 10.77 -12.82 13.56
C ASN A 116 11.32 -12.55 14.97
N GLY A 117 10.79 -11.58 15.71
CA GLY A 117 11.40 -11.08 16.94
C GLY A 117 12.59 -10.15 16.67
N PHE A 118 13.30 -9.77 17.73
CA PHE A 118 14.43 -8.84 17.67
C PHE A 118 15.68 -9.46 17.00
N GLY A 119 16.57 -8.60 16.48
CA GLY A 119 17.93 -9.01 16.07
C GLY A 119 18.21 -9.08 14.57
N GLN A 120 17.32 -8.58 13.71
CA GLN A 120 17.53 -8.55 12.25
C GLN A 120 17.72 -7.10 11.76
N TYR A 121 18.96 -6.63 11.74
CA TYR A 121 19.28 -5.23 11.41
C TYR A 121 19.86 -5.03 10.01
N ASP A 122 20.41 -6.07 9.37
CA ASP A 122 21.16 -5.94 8.11
C ASP A 122 20.30 -5.30 7.02
N ARG A 123 19.14 -5.89 6.70
CA ARG A 123 18.27 -5.37 5.65
C ARG A 123 17.70 -3.97 5.94
N PRO A 124 17.23 -3.62 7.14
CA PRO A 124 16.87 -2.23 7.48
C PRO A 124 17.99 -1.23 7.25
N ILE A 125 19.21 -1.55 7.65
CA ILE A 125 20.38 -0.69 7.46
C ILE A 125 20.71 -0.54 5.96
N GLU A 126 20.72 -1.64 5.19
CA GLU A 126 20.91 -1.62 3.74
C GLU A 126 19.87 -0.73 3.04
N LEU A 127 18.59 -0.89 3.39
CA LEU A 127 17.52 -0.08 2.81
C LEU A 127 17.64 1.41 3.22
N LEU A 128 17.98 1.71 4.47
CA LEU A 128 18.20 3.08 4.90
C LEU A 128 19.37 3.73 4.16
N ASP A 129 20.44 2.99 3.91
CA ASP A 129 21.57 3.49 3.12
C ASP A 129 21.18 3.69 1.65
N GLU A 130 20.56 2.70 1.05
CA GLU A 130 20.10 2.72 -0.34
C GLU A 130 19.14 3.88 -0.64
N PHE A 131 18.33 4.29 0.34
CA PHE A 131 17.39 5.41 0.25
C PHE A 131 17.96 6.74 0.78
N GLY A 132 19.25 6.76 1.15
CA GLY A 132 19.97 7.96 1.61
C GLY A 132 19.52 8.46 2.99
N LEU A 133 19.08 7.56 3.86
CA LEU A 133 18.55 7.88 5.19
C LEU A 133 19.40 7.33 6.35
N LEU A 134 20.51 6.63 6.04
CA LEU A 134 21.34 6.00 7.07
C LEU A 134 21.82 6.99 8.14
N LYS A 135 22.19 8.22 7.72
CA LYS A 135 22.70 9.26 8.64
C LYS A 135 21.67 9.77 9.65
N ILE A 136 20.38 9.52 9.39
CA ILE A 136 19.29 9.98 10.26
C ILE A 136 18.59 8.82 10.99
N LYS A 137 19.16 7.61 10.95
CA LYS A 137 18.56 6.40 11.51
C LYS A 137 18.17 6.48 12.99
N ASP A 138 18.95 7.26 13.77
CA ASP A 138 18.79 7.43 15.21
C ASP A 138 17.91 8.65 15.58
N LYS A 139 17.42 9.43 14.57
CA LYS A 139 16.49 10.53 14.77
C LYS A 139 15.07 10.05 14.95
N TYR A 140 14.23 10.93 15.49
CA TYR A 140 12.78 10.72 15.61
C TYR A 140 12.01 11.34 14.43
N PRO A 141 10.75 10.91 14.15
CA PRO A 141 9.96 11.42 13.04
C PRO A 141 9.73 12.94 13.03
N ASN A 142 9.70 13.58 14.20
CA ASN A 142 9.55 15.04 14.33
C ASN A 142 10.83 15.84 14.01
N GLU A 143 11.99 15.18 13.92
CA GLU A 143 13.30 15.80 13.65
C GLU A 143 13.67 15.75 12.17
N ILE A 144 12.82 15.20 11.31
CA ILE A 144 13.10 15.00 9.89
C ILE A 144 12.03 15.65 9.00
N SER A 145 12.40 15.93 7.76
CA SER A 145 11.50 16.54 6.76
C SER A 145 10.36 15.61 6.33
N GLY A 146 9.29 16.17 5.75
CA GLY A 146 8.16 15.40 5.23
C GLY A 146 8.57 14.37 4.18
N GLY A 147 9.48 14.74 3.26
CA GLY A 147 9.99 13.81 2.25
C GLY A 147 10.86 12.68 2.82
N GLU A 148 11.60 12.93 3.92
CA GLU A 148 12.30 11.88 4.65
C GLU A 148 11.33 10.95 5.35
N ARG A 149 10.30 11.48 6.05
CA ARG A 149 9.23 10.69 6.66
C ARG A 149 8.56 9.76 5.66
N GLN A 150 8.28 10.27 4.46
CA GLN A 150 7.69 9.47 3.40
C GLN A 150 8.59 8.32 2.97
N ARG A 151 9.89 8.59 2.72
CA ARG A 151 10.85 7.52 2.38
C ARG A 151 10.97 6.47 3.48
N VAL A 152 10.98 6.88 4.76
CA VAL A 152 10.96 5.96 5.90
C VAL A 152 9.71 5.08 5.88
N ALA A 153 8.52 5.65 5.66
CA ALA A 153 7.28 4.90 5.56
C ALA A 153 7.30 3.88 4.41
N ILE A 154 7.92 4.26 3.28
CA ILE A 154 8.12 3.35 2.15
C ILE A 154 9.07 2.21 2.52
N ILE A 155 10.23 2.49 3.13
CA ILE A 155 11.17 1.45 3.58
C ILE A 155 10.47 0.50 4.55
N ARG A 156 9.75 1.03 5.54
CA ARG A 156 8.97 0.24 6.49
C ARG A 156 7.99 -0.71 5.79
N SER A 157 7.34 -0.24 4.71
CA SER A 157 6.36 -1.04 3.97
C SER A 157 6.99 -2.17 3.14
N ILE A 158 8.27 -2.06 2.75
CA ILE A 158 8.95 -3.04 1.90
C ILE A 158 9.99 -3.91 2.62
N VAL A 159 10.26 -3.65 3.90
CA VAL A 159 11.33 -4.32 4.65
C VAL A 159 11.13 -5.84 4.72
N ASN A 160 9.88 -6.31 4.83
CA ASN A 160 9.52 -7.73 4.82
C ASN A 160 9.46 -8.37 3.42
N LYS A 161 9.83 -7.65 2.34
CA LYS A 161 9.72 -8.11 0.93
C LYS A 161 8.28 -8.50 0.58
N PRO A 162 7.30 -7.61 0.73
CA PRO A 162 5.91 -7.94 0.44
C PRO A 162 5.71 -8.31 -1.02
N LYS A 163 4.70 -9.11 -1.29
CA LYS A 163 4.29 -9.48 -2.64
C LYS A 163 3.50 -8.37 -3.33
N ILE A 164 2.70 -7.64 -2.54
CA ILE A 164 1.90 -6.51 -3.02
C ILE A 164 2.17 -5.31 -2.12
N LEU A 165 2.42 -4.18 -2.73
CA LEU A 165 2.52 -2.86 -2.09
C LEU A 165 1.30 -2.03 -2.47
N PHE A 166 0.48 -1.69 -1.49
CA PHE A 166 -0.61 -0.73 -1.64
C PHE A 166 -0.14 0.66 -1.23
N ALA A 167 -0.54 1.70 -1.97
CA ALA A 167 -0.18 3.08 -1.65
C ALA A 167 -1.38 4.01 -1.85
N ASP A 168 -1.88 4.58 -0.76
CA ASP A 168 -3.03 5.47 -0.76
C ASP A 168 -2.56 6.93 -0.87
N GLU A 169 -2.84 7.56 -2.03
CA GLU A 169 -2.50 8.96 -2.33
C GLU A 169 -1.06 9.35 -1.90
N PRO A 170 -0.03 8.56 -2.29
CA PRO A 170 1.31 8.70 -1.72
C PRO A 170 2.01 10.03 -2.05
N SER A 171 1.45 10.83 -2.97
CA SER A 171 1.97 12.16 -3.35
C SER A 171 1.12 13.32 -2.85
N GLY A 172 0.07 13.06 -2.08
CA GLY A 172 -0.95 14.08 -1.76
C GLY A 172 -0.43 15.36 -1.12
N ASN A 173 0.78 15.35 -0.53
CA ASN A 173 1.40 16.49 0.14
C ASN A 173 2.77 16.86 -0.46
N LEU A 174 3.09 16.42 -1.69
CA LEU A 174 4.38 16.65 -2.33
C LEU A 174 4.30 17.70 -3.43
N ASP A 175 5.37 18.48 -3.56
CA ASP A 175 5.62 19.30 -4.74
C ASP A 175 5.96 18.41 -5.97
N GLU A 176 5.99 19.00 -7.14
CA GLU A 176 6.24 18.30 -8.41
C GLU A 176 7.59 17.57 -8.43
N LYS A 177 8.65 18.21 -7.90
CA LYS A 177 10.01 17.64 -7.83
C LYS A 177 10.06 16.39 -6.92
N ASN A 178 9.38 16.41 -5.79
CA ASN A 178 9.32 15.27 -4.89
C ASN A 178 8.37 14.19 -5.42
N SER A 179 7.32 14.57 -6.15
CA SER A 179 6.45 13.62 -6.86
C SER A 179 7.22 12.83 -7.92
N THR A 180 8.11 13.47 -8.69
CA THR A 180 8.97 12.78 -9.66
C THR A 180 9.89 11.77 -8.99
N LYS A 181 10.53 12.13 -7.88
CA LYS A 181 11.38 11.22 -7.12
C LYS A 181 10.59 10.02 -6.58
N LEU A 182 9.34 10.25 -6.17
CA LEU A 182 8.46 9.19 -5.71
C LEU A 182 8.11 8.22 -6.84
N ILE A 183 7.83 8.72 -8.03
CA ILE A 183 7.61 7.91 -9.23
C ILE A 183 8.81 6.99 -9.51
N ASP A 184 10.01 7.55 -9.53
CA ASP A 184 11.24 6.79 -9.76
C ASP A 184 11.42 5.71 -8.68
N LEU A 185 11.07 6.03 -7.44
CA LEU A 185 11.14 5.10 -6.32
C LEU A 185 10.17 3.93 -6.49
N PHE A 186 8.92 4.17 -6.88
CA PHE A 186 7.96 3.09 -7.15
C PHE A 186 8.40 2.20 -8.32
N LYS A 187 8.88 2.80 -9.41
CA LYS A 187 9.44 2.04 -10.54
C LYS A 187 10.63 1.18 -10.12
N ARG A 188 11.51 1.72 -9.27
CA ARG A 188 12.65 0.99 -8.72
C ARG A 188 12.20 -0.18 -7.84
N ILE A 189 11.27 0.04 -6.90
CA ILE A 189 10.72 -1.02 -6.04
C ILE A 189 10.09 -2.14 -6.88
N ASN A 190 9.31 -1.77 -7.89
CA ASN A 190 8.69 -2.75 -8.78
C ASN A 190 9.74 -3.56 -9.56
N ARG A 191 10.72 -2.90 -10.18
CA ARG A 191 11.75 -3.52 -11.02
C ARG A 191 12.74 -4.37 -10.21
N ASP A 192 13.29 -3.79 -9.12
CA ASP A 192 14.44 -4.38 -8.43
C ASP A 192 14.01 -5.42 -7.37
N PHE A 193 12.81 -5.27 -6.79
CA PHE A 193 12.25 -6.22 -5.82
C PHE A 193 11.14 -7.10 -6.40
N GLY A 194 10.71 -6.86 -7.64
CA GLY A 194 9.61 -7.63 -8.27
C GLY A 194 8.26 -7.44 -7.56
N THR A 195 8.11 -6.40 -6.75
CA THR A 195 6.90 -6.16 -5.96
C THR A 195 5.77 -5.67 -6.87
N THR A 196 4.61 -6.28 -6.80
CA THR A 196 3.40 -5.78 -7.46
C THR A 196 2.92 -4.53 -6.72
N ILE A 197 2.58 -3.47 -7.42
CA ILE A 197 2.17 -2.20 -6.81
C ILE A 197 0.75 -1.85 -7.23
N MET A 198 -0.10 -1.49 -6.27
CA MET A 198 -1.39 -0.86 -6.52
C MET A 198 -1.43 0.47 -5.77
N LEU A 199 -1.68 1.55 -6.49
CA LEU A 199 -1.73 2.87 -5.88
C LEU A 199 -2.97 3.66 -6.30
N THR A 200 -3.44 4.52 -5.41
CA THR A 200 -4.47 5.51 -5.72
C THR A 200 -3.84 6.87 -5.91
N THR A 201 -4.36 7.66 -6.81
CA THR A 201 -3.90 9.02 -7.02
C THR A 201 -4.94 9.88 -7.74
N HIS A 202 -4.90 11.17 -7.50
CA HIS A 202 -5.53 12.18 -8.34
C HIS A 202 -4.51 12.94 -9.20
N ASN A 203 -3.20 12.64 -9.07
CA ASN A 203 -2.14 13.26 -9.84
C ASN A 203 -1.93 12.52 -11.18
N PRO A 204 -2.15 13.19 -12.34
CA PRO A 204 -2.01 12.56 -13.66
C PRO A 204 -0.61 11.99 -13.92
N SER A 205 0.46 12.62 -13.44
CA SER A 205 1.83 12.15 -13.64
C SER A 205 2.06 10.80 -12.95
N ILE A 206 1.46 10.59 -11.79
CA ILE A 206 1.54 9.30 -11.07
C ILE A 206 0.59 8.28 -11.70
N ALA A 207 -0.58 8.69 -12.16
CA ALA A 207 -1.48 7.79 -12.87
C ALA A 207 -0.82 7.09 -14.06
N ASN A 208 0.01 7.82 -14.79
CA ASN A 208 0.69 7.35 -15.99
C ASN A 208 1.83 6.36 -15.77
N ILE A 209 2.23 6.04 -14.54
CA ILE A 209 3.24 5.00 -14.28
C ILE A 209 2.68 3.58 -14.30
N GLY A 210 1.36 3.45 -14.20
CA GLY A 210 0.68 2.16 -14.15
C GLY A 210 0.72 1.42 -15.48
N ASN A 211 0.98 0.11 -15.43
CA ASN A 211 0.75 -0.79 -16.55
C ASN A 211 -0.76 -0.92 -16.85
N ASN A 212 -1.57 -0.79 -15.80
CA ASN A 212 -3.02 -0.77 -15.88
C ASN A 212 -3.54 0.45 -15.12
N VAL A 213 -4.49 1.16 -15.73
CA VAL A 213 -5.16 2.31 -15.11
C VAL A 213 -6.64 1.99 -14.99
N TYR A 214 -7.20 2.22 -13.82
CA TYR A 214 -8.63 2.09 -13.56
C TYR A 214 -9.19 3.38 -12.99
N GLU A 215 -10.43 3.69 -13.34
CA GLU A 215 -11.18 4.77 -12.73
C GLU A 215 -12.22 4.22 -11.77
N LEU A 216 -12.22 4.73 -10.53
CA LEU A 216 -13.24 4.45 -9.53
C LEU A 216 -14.21 5.63 -9.48
N LYS A 217 -15.45 5.39 -9.88
CA LYS A 217 -16.52 6.38 -9.90
C LYS A 217 -17.82 5.79 -9.38
N SER A 218 -18.46 6.46 -8.42
CA SER A 218 -19.72 6.03 -7.82
C SER A 218 -19.74 4.55 -7.39
N GLY A 219 -18.64 4.09 -6.79
CA GLY A 219 -18.49 2.72 -6.31
C GLY A 219 -18.25 1.67 -7.40
N LEU A 220 -18.10 2.06 -8.65
CA LEU A 220 -17.82 1.18 -9.79
C LEU A 220 -16.40 1.40 -10.30
N LEU A 221 -15.72 0.30 -10.65
CA LEU A 221 -14.36 0.31 -11.19
C LEU A 221 -14.39 0.03 -12.69
N ARG A 222 -13.73 0.87 -13.49
CA ARG A 222 -13.63 0.71 -14.95
C ARG A 222 -12.16 0.79 -15.37
N LYS A 223 -11.75 -0.12 -16.25
CA LYS A 223 -10.41 -0.05 -16.86
C LYS A 223 -10.43 1.04 -17.94
N GLN A 224 -9.38 1.88 -17.92
CA GLN A 224 -9.13 2.92 -18.92
C GLN A 224 -8.42 2.36 -20.15
#